data_c363ca83642182457ed1b527cf4d8b0b
#
_entry.id   c363ca83642182457ed1b527cf4d8b0b
#
_cell.length_a   1.000
_cell.length_b   1.000
_cell.length_c   1.000
_cell.angle_alpha   90.00
_cell.angle_beta   90.00
_cell.angle_gamma   90.00
#
_symmetry.space_group_name_H-M   'P 1'
#
loop_
_entity.id
_entity.type
_entity.pdbx_description
1 polymer ?
#
loop_
_entity_poly.entity_id
_entity_poly.type
_entity_poly.pdbx_seq_one_letter_code
_entity_poly.pdbx_strand_id
1 'polypeptide(L)'
;NRREYKVLYSCAREINQKELYDKRKYRKPWAVCLFFSSFASIKQFYYPLLLMEQLLHYCWKHKQLPLYGLVTTTGQDVEIIDVGLHNHDAGPDFFNAKVKIGGTMWVGNVEIHSKSGDWYLHGHDKDPRYDNVILHVVENANMDVRTSSGNLLPQVVIHVPEHIRDNYQELLSTDSYPPCYKAIPDIPRLSVHSWMSALVTERLERKTEDIRQRI
;
A
#
# COMPACT_ATOMS: atom_id res chain seq x y z
N ASN A 1 -17.96 -11.48 16.22
CA ASN A 1 -16.69 -12.22 16.13
C ASN A 1 -15.62 -11.29 15.52
N ARG A 2 -14.46 -11.11 16.23
CA ARG A 2 -13.41 -10.13 15.82
C ARG A 2 -12.88 -10.34 14.39
N ARG A 3 -12.97 -11.55 13.84
CA ARG A 3 -12.55 -11.87 12.46
C ARG A 3 -13.52 -11.32 11.41
N GLU A 4 -14.80 -11.42 11.65
CA GLU A 4 -15.85 -10.92 10.73
C GLU A 4 -15.83 -9.40 10.62
N TYR A 5 -15.60 -8.69 11.76
CA TYR A 5 -15.44 -7.24 11.76
C TYR A 5 -14.23 -6.77 10.93
N LYS A 6 -13.12 -7.50 10.96
CA LYS A 6 -11.93 -7.13 10.18
C LYS A 6 -12.17 -7.23 8.67
N VAL A 7 -12.85 -8.29 8.22
CA VAL A 7 -13.17 -8.48 6.80
C VAL A 7 -14.11 -7.38 6.29
N LEU A 8 -15.13 -7.04 7.06
CA LEU A 8 -16.10 -5.99 6.69
C LEU A 8 -15.49 -4.59 6.66
N TYR A 9 -14.63 -4.28 7.63
CA TYR A 9 -13.94 -3.00 7.71
C TYR A 9 -12.95 -2.84 6.54
N SER A 10 -12.30 -3.92 6.15
CA SER A 10 -11.44 -3.99 4.98
C SER A 10 -12.23 -3.73 3.70
N CYS A 11 -13.32 -4.45 3.49
CA CYS A 11 -14.17 -4.34 2.30
C CYS A 11 -14.75 -2.93 2.10
N ALA A 12 -15.18 -2.29 3.18
CA ALA A 12 -15.75 -0.94 3.12
C ALA A 12 -14.72 0.15 2.81
N ARG A 13 -13.48 -0.02 3.26
CA ARG A 13 -12.39 0.89 2.90
C ARG A 13 -12.03 0.79 1.42
N GLU A 14 -12.04 -0.40 0.85
CA GLU A 14 -11.79 -0.60 -0.59
C GLU A 14 -12.88 0.01 -1.48
N ILE A 15 -14.14 -0.06 -1.06
CA ILE A 15 -15.26 0.61 -1.75
C ILE A 15 -15.00 2.12 -1.87
N ASN A 16 -14.50 2.73 -0.80
CA ASN A 16 -14.21 4.17 -0.77
C ASN A 16 -12.94 4.52 -1.60
N GLN A 17 -12.01 3.60 -1.78
CA GLN A 17 -10.82 3.80 -2.61
C GLN A 17 -11.09 3.63 -4.11
N LYS A 18 -11.99 2.74 -4.53
CA LYS A 18 -12.37 2.61 -5.95
C LYS A 18 -13.10 3.86 -6.49
N GLU A 19 -13.88 4.54 -5.67
CA GLU A 19 -14.50 5.83 -6.04
C GLU A 19 -13.50 6.98 -6.11
N LEU A 20 -12.40 6.91 -5.33
CA LEU A 20 -11.33 7.91 -5.31
C LEU A 20 -10.19 7.60 -6.29
N TYR A 21 -10.22 6.43 -6.92
CA TYR A 21 -9.24 6.06 -7.93
C TYR A 21 -9.55 6.82 -9.23
N ASP A 22 -9.17 8.09 -9.21
CA ASP A 22 -9.41 9.03 -10.31
C ASP A 22 -8.69 8.54 -11.57
N LYS A 23 -9.50 8.20 -12.58
CA LYS A 23 -9.06 7.86 -13.94
C LYS A 23 -8.08 8.88 -14.56
N ARG A 24 -7.79 10.00 -13.89
CA ARG A 24 -6.87 11.05 -14.33
C ARG A 24 -5.39 10.73 -14.10
N LYS A 25 -5.04 9.91 -13.10
CA LYS A 25 -3.63 9.56 -12.83
C LYS A 25 -3.02 8.60 -13.87
N TYR A 26 -3.84 7.85 -14.62
CA TYR A 26 -3.40 6.91 -15.66
C TYR A 26 -3.58 7.42 -17.10
N ARG A 27 -3.67 8.73 -17.30
CA ARG A 27 -3.87 9.31 -18.63
C ARG A 27 -2.64 9.30 -19.54
N LYS A 28 -1.48 8.75 -19.14
CA LYS A 28 -0.26 8.77 -19.95
C LYS A 28 0.62 7.50 -19.96
N PRO A 29 0.09 6.29 -20.17
CA PRO A 29 0.89 5.23 -20.80
C PRO A 29 0.54 4.99 -22.28
N TRP A 30 -0.46 5.69 -22.85
CA TRP A 30 -0.94 5.42 -24.20
C TRP A 30 0.02 5.88 -25.32
N ALA A 31 0.94 6.77 -25.02
CA ALA A 31 1.87 7.32 -26.03
C ALA A 31 3.02 6.36 -26.41
N VAL A 32 3.28 5.32 -25.61
CA VAL A 32 4.34 4.33 -25.87
C VAL A 32 3.81 3.06 -26.56
N CYS A 33 2.50 2.84 -26.55
CA CYS A 33 1.88 1.61 -27.05
C CYS A 33 1.61 1.56 -28.58
N LEU A 34 1.98 2.58 -29.33
CA LEU A 34 1.71 2.61 -30.78
C LEU A 34 2.72 1.82 -31.65
N PHE A 35 3.72 1.18 -31.04
CA PHE A 35 4.77 0.45 -31.77
C PHE A 35 4.83 -1.07 -31.57
N PHE A 36 3.96 -1.67 -30.75
CA PHE A 36 4.02 -3.12 -30.53
C PHE A 36 2.66 -3.79 -30.71
N SER A 37 2.56 -4.53 -31.81
CA SER A 37 1.43 -5.39 -32.18
C SER A 37 1.38 -6.68 -31.33
N SER A 38 1.19 -6.57 -30.02
CA SER A 38 0.85 -7.72 -29.17
C SER A 38 0.35 -7.25 -27.79
N PHE A 39 -0.87 -6.74 -27.78
CA PHE A 39 -1.54 -6.22 -26.58
C PHE A 39 -1.80 -7.27 -25.47
N ALA A 40 -1.81 -8.55 -25.82
CA ALA A 40 -2.10 -9.62 -24.88
C ALA A 40 -0.92 -9.91 -23.91
N SER A 41 0.32 -9.89 -24.41
CA SER A 41 1.50 -10.26 -23.62
C SER A 41 1.90 -9.22 -22.58
N ILE A 42 1.70 -7.93 -22.86
CA ILE A 42 2.05 -6.85 -21.90
C ILE A 42 1.10 -6.83 -20.72
N LYS A 43 -0.20 -7.02 -20.94
CA LYS A 43 -1.18 -7.15 -19.86
C LYS A 43 -0.89 -8.33 -18.93
N GLN A 44 -0.40 -9.43 -19.45
CA GLN A 44 -0.17 -10.65 -18.70
C GLN A 44 1.01 -10.55 -17.73
N PHE A 45 2.00 -9.69 -18.00
CA PHE A 45 3.20 -9.52 -17.16
C PHE A 45 3.15 -8.29 -16.25
N TYR A 46 2.62 -7.18 -16.71
CA TYR A 46 2.59 -5.92 -15.92
C TYR A 46 1.44 -5.86 -14.90
N TYR A 47 0.31 -6.45 -15.25
CA TYR A 47 -0.86 -6.43 -14.37
C TYR A 47 -0.66 -7.18 -13.05
N PRO A 48 -0.04 -8.37 -13.00
CA PRO A 48 0.25 -9.05 -11.75
C PRO A 48 1.25 -8.29 -10.85
N LEU A 49 2.24 -7.63 -11.44
CA LEU A 49 3.28 -6.89 -10.70
C LEU A 49 2.69 -5.65 -10.01
N LEU A 50 1.91 -4.87 -10.73
CA LEU A 50 1.19 -3.71 -10.21
C LEU A 50 0.20 -4.08 -9.10
N LEU A 51 -0.50 -5.20 -9.27
CA LEU A 51 -1.43 -5.72 -8.27
C LEU A 51 -0.71 -6.17 -6.99
N MET A 52 0.50 -6.71 -7.13
CA MET A 52 1.30 -7.14 -5.99
C MET A 52 1.77 -5.95 -5.16
N GLU A 53 2.25 -4.89 -5.78
CA GLU A 53 2.66 -3.67 -5.10
C GLU A 53 1.48 -3.00 -4.38
N GLN A 54 0.31 -2.90 -5.02
CA GLN A 54 -0.90 -2.42 -4.39
C GLN A 54 -1.32 -3.27 -3.17
N LEU A 55 -1.13 -4.57 -3.23
CA LEU A 55 -1.38 -5.47 -2.11
C LEU A 55 -0.40 -5.21 -0.96
N LEU A 56 0.88 -4.99 -1.25
CA LEU A 56 1.88 -4.60 -0.25
C LEU A 56 1.53 -3.28 0.43
N HIS A 57 1.13 -2.25 -0.34
CA HIS A 57 0.66 -0.97 0.20
C HIS A 57 -0.54 -1.16 1.12
N TYR A 58 -1.51 -1.99 0.70
CA TYR A 58 -2.67 -2.32 1.51
C TYR A 58 -2.27 -3.00 2.82
N CYS A 59 -1.42 -4.02 2.75
CA CYS A 59 -0.97 -4.77 3.91
C CYS A 59 -0.16 -3.90 4.88
N TRP A 60 0.70 -3.02 4.38
CA TRP A 60 1.45 -2.06 5.18
C TRP A 60 0.52 -1.08 5.88
N LYS A 61 -0.32 -0.38 5.12
CA LYS A 61 -1.27 0.61 5.61
C LYS A 61 -2.18 0.08 6.72
N HIS A 62 -2.67 -1.15 6.55
CA HIS A 62 -3.63 -1.76 7.47
C HIS A 62 -2.98 -2.69 8.48
N LYS A 63 -1.65 -2.72 8.55
CA LYS A 63 -0.89 -3.58 9.46
C LYS A 63 -1.34 -5.05 9.39
N GLN A 64 -1.61 -5.54 8.17
CA GLN A 64 -2.02 -6.93 7.92
C GLN A 64 -0.82 -7.89 7.82
N LEU A 65 0.39 -7.35 7.95
CA LEU A 65 1.65 -8.08 7.99
C LEU A 65 2.10 -8.28 9.44
N PRO A 66 2.85 -9.34 9.74
CA PRO A 66 3.55 -9.45 11.00
C PRO A 66 4.66 -8.39 11.05
N LEU A 67 4.34 -7.21 11.63
CA LEU A 67 5.28 -6.09 11.77
C LEU A 67 6.15 -6.21 13.03
N TYR A 68 6.46 -7.43 13.47
CA TYR A 68 7.31 -7.75 14.61
C TYR A 68 8.43 -8.70 14.17
N GLY A 69 9.56 -8.60 14.83
CA GLY A 69 10.74 -9.42 14.50
C GLY A 69 11.30 -9.12 13.11
N LEU A 70 11.06 -7.91 12.61
CA LEU A 70 11.61 -7.47 11.34
C LEU A 70 13.10 -7.15 11.50
N VAL A 71 13.86 -7.49 10.46
CA VAL A 71 15.30 -7.20 10.39
C VAL A 71 15.60 -6.61 9.02
N THR A 72 16.48 -5.60 8.97
CA THR A 72 16.97 -5.07 7.69
C THR A 72 17.81 -6.10 6.96
N THR A 73 18.02 -5.91 5.67
CA THR A 73 18.97 -6.72 4.87
C THR A 73 20.39 -6.66 5.40
N THR A 74 20.73 -5.65 6.22
CA THR A 74 22.03 -5.49 6.89
C THR A 74 22.06 -6.05 8.32
N GLY A 75 20.99 -6.70 8.78
CA GLY A 75 20.94 -7.37 10.09
C GLY A 75 20.56 -6.48 11.27
N GLN A 76 20.02 -5.30 11.05
CA GLN A 76 19.55 -4.41 12.11
C GLN A 76 18.08 -4.69 12.45
N ASP A 77 17.74 -4.77 13.74
CA ASP A 77 16.36 -4.92 14.18
C ASP A 77 15.51 -3.72 13.76
N VAL A 78 14.27 -4.00 13.34
CA VAL A 78 13.31 -2.98 12.90
C VAL A 78 12.01 -3.11 13.68
N GLU A 79 11.58 -2.01 14.29
CA GLU A 79 10.29 -1.88 14.95
C GLU A 79 9.47 -0.79 14.27
N ILE A 80 8.28 -1.13 13.76
CA ILE A 80 7.37 -0.18 13.11
C ILE A 80 6.43 0.41 14.16
N ILE A 81 6.65 1.67 14.52
CA ILE A 81 5.83 2.40 15.49
C ILE A 81 4.62 3.00 14.81
N ASP A 82 4.85 3.68 13.69
CA ASP A 82 3.81 4.29 12.86
C ASP A 82 4.12 4.03 11.38
N VAL A 83 3.15 3.51 10.65
CA VAL A 83 3.31 3.22 9.22
C VAL A 83 3.32 4.47 8.34
N GLY A 84 2.93 5.62 8.89
CA GLY A 84 2.85 6.88 8.17
C GLY A 84 1.52 7.11 7.45
N LEU A 85 1.43 8.24 6.77
CA LEU A 85 0.28 8.67 5.99
C LEU A 85 0.44 8.24 4.54
N HIS A 86 -0.49 7.44 4.04
CA HIS A 86 -0.46 6.99 2.65
C HIS A 86 -0.58 8.16 1.67
N ASN A 87 0.39 8.26 0.78
CA ASN A 87 0.43 9.26 -0.28
C ASN A 87 -0.32 8.75 -1.53
N HIS A 88 -1.13 9.62 -2.11
CA HIS A 88 -1.85 9.36 -3.37
C HIS A 88 -1.32 10.21 -4.52
N ASP A 89 -0.34 11.06 -4.25
CA ASP A 89 0.28 11.97 -5.20
C ASP A 89 1.71 11.52 -5.55
N ALA A 90 2.46 12.38 -6.24
CA ALA A 90 3.84 12.08 -6.58
C ALA A 90 4.77 12.21 -5.37
N GLY A 91 5.72 11.29 -5.23
CA GLY A 91 6.67 11.18 -4.12
C GLY A 91 6.53 9.86 -3.40
N PRO A 92 7.20 9.68 -2.26
CA PRO A 92 7.18 8.44 -1.49
C PRO A 92 5.78 7.98 -1.10
N ASP A 93 5.60 6.67 -0.97
CA ASP A 93 4.29 6.04 -0.73
C ASP A 93 3.66 6.38 0.61
N PHE A 94 4.49 6.53 1.64
CA PHE A 94 4.03 6.89 2.98
C PHE A 94 4.88 7.99 3.57
N PHE A 95 4.23 9.05 4.06
CA PHE A 95 4.86 10.18 4.72
C PHE A 95 4.86 10.04 6.24
N ASN A 96 5.91 10.60 6.87
CA ASN A 96 6.00 10.73 8.34
C ASN A 96 5.84 9.43 9.10
N ALA A 97 6.32 8.32 8.55
CA ALA A 97 6.41 7.07 9.27
C ALA A 97 7.40 7.19 10.43
N LYS A 98 7.18 6.42 11.50
CA LYS A 98 8.07 6.32 12.66
C LYS A 98 8.57 4.90 12.79
N VAL A 99 9.87 4.73 12.63
CA VAL A 99 10.53 3.43 12.61
C VAL A 99 11.75 3.47 13.52
N LYS A 100 11.95 2.42 14.30
CA LYS A 100 13.18 2.24 15.08
C LYS A 100 14.05 1.20 14.39
N ILE A 101 15.25 1.60 13.99
CA ILE A 101 16.21 0.75 13.27
C ILE A 101 17.50 0.69 14.10
N GLY A 102 17.94 -0.52 14.46
CA GLY A 102 19.14 -0.72 15.27
C GLY A 102 19.09 0.05 16.60
N GLY A 103 17.91 0.19 17.20
CA GLY A 103 17.72 0.96 18.44
C GLY A 103 17.51 2.46 18.27
N THR A 104 17.77 3.03 17.09
CA THR A 104 17.60 4.47 16.81
C THR A 104 16.23 4.76 16.19
N MET A 105 15.55 5.80 16.70
CA MET A 105 14.28 6.27 16.19
C MET A 105 14.48 7.15 14.96
N TRP A 106 13.78 6.80 13.87
CA TRP A 106 13.75 7.54 12.62
C TRP A 106 12.33 8.01 12.33
N VAL A 107 12.22 9.24 11.85
CA VAL A 107 10.97 9.80 11.33
C VAL A 107 11.22 10.24 9.89
N GLY A 108 10.45 9.74 8.95
CA GLY A 108 10.64 10.04 7.53
C GLY A 108 9.64 9.28 6.66
N ASN A 109 10.00 9.09 5.42
CA ASN A 109 9.11 8.47 4.44
C ASN A 109 9.44 6.99 4.26
N VAL A 110 8.46 6.23 3.82
CA VAL A 110 8.61 4.82 3.44
C VAL A 110 8.22 4.65 1.99
N GLU A 111 9.02 3.89 1.26
CA GLU A 111 8.75 3.46 -0.10
C GLU A 111 8.56 1.96 -0.14
N ILE A 112 7.65 1.48 -0.98
CA ILE A 112 7.27 0.07 -1.06
C ILE A 112 7.34 -0.40 -2.52
N HIS A 113 8.08 -1.48 -2.76
CA HIS A 113 8.16 -2.11 -4.08
C HIS A 113 8.05 -3.63 -3.99
N SER A 114 7.71 -4.27 -5.08
CA SER A 114 7.81 -5.72 -5.17
C SER A 114 9.26 -6.20 -5.14
N LYS A 115 10.17 -5.47 -5.78
CA LYS A 115 11.62 -5.78 -5.82
C LYS A 115 12.45 -4.54 -5.52
N SER A 116 13.61 -4.72 -4.88
CA SER A 116 14.51 -3.60 -4.61
C SER A 116 14.94 -2.86 -5.87
N GLY A 117 15.15 -3.58 -6.99
CA GLY A 117 15.55 -3.00 -8.26
C GLY A 117 14.55 -2.02 -8.86
N ASP A 118 13.28 -2.07 -8.45
CA ASP A 118 12.23 -1.16 -8.92
C ASP A 118 12.52 0.29 -8.48
N TRP A 119 13.28 0.49 -7.39
CA TRP A 119 13.82 1.79 -6.98
C TRP A 119 14.55 2.51 -8.11
N TYR A 120 15.46 1.82 -8.81
CA TYR A 120 16.20 2.37 -9.93
C TYR A 120 15.35 2.43 -11.22
N LEU A 121 14.48 1.47 -11.42
CA LEU A 121 13.57 1.44 -12.56
C LEU A 121 12.62 2.65 -12.56
N HIS A 122 12.18 3.07 -11.39
CA HIS A 122 11.33 4.25 -11.20
C HIS A 122 12.13 5.57 -11.10
N GLY A 123 13.47 5.48 -11.05
CA GLY A 123 14.36 6.64 -11.03
C GLY A 123 14.43 7.36 -9.69
N HIS A 124 14.10 6.69 -8.59
CA HIS A 124 14.12 7.28 -7.24
C HIS A 124 15.52 7.63 -6.76
N ASP A 125 16.54 6.98 -7.30
CA ASP A 125 17.96 7.28 -7.08
C ASP A 125 18.39 8.66 -7.63
N LYS A 126 17.56 9.29 -8.44
CA LYS A 126 17.82 10.60 -9.07
C LYS A 126 16.87 11.69 -8.63
N ASP A 127 15.87 11.35 -7.82
CA ASP A 127 14.82 12.28 -7.39
C ASP A 127 15.02 12.68 -5.92
N PRO A 128 15.36 13.95 -5.63
CA PRO A 128 15.57 14.42 -4.26
C PRO A 128 14.35 14.29 -3.34
N ARG A 129 13.16 14.11 -3.88
CA ARG A 129 11.94 13.86 -3.07
C ARG A 129 12.03 12.57 -2.27
N TYR A 130 12.87 11.61 -2.71
CA TYR A 130 13.09 10.32 -2.06
C TYR A 130 14.28 10.31 -1.08
N ASP A 131 15.00 11.41 -0.94
CA ASP A 131 16.13 11.50 0.01
C ASP A 131 15.73 11.42 1.48
N ASN A 132 14.46 11.69 1.79
CA ASN A 132 13.88 11.54 3.12
C ASN A 132 13.24 10.15 3.36
N VAL A 133 13.43 9.20 2.45
CA VAL A 133 13.01 7.81 2.67
C VAL A 133 13.96 7.18 3.68
N ILE A 134 13.40 6.69 4.78
CA ILE A 134 14.14 6.07 5.90
C ILE A 134 14.10 4.56 5.86
N LEU A 135 13.15 3.98 5.14
CA LEU A 135 12.96 2.54 5.01
C LEU A 135 12.38 2.20 3.63
N HIS A 136 13.00 1.24 2.97
CA HIS A 136 12.50 0.62 1.75
C HIS A 136 11.91 -0.75 2.10
N VAL A 137 10.63 -0.92 1.86
CA VAL A 137 9.90 -2.15 2.15
C VAL A 137 9.73 -2.94 0.85
N VAL A 138 10.18 -4.17 0.82
CA VAL A 138 10.17 -4.99 -0.40
C VAL A 138 9.69 -6.42 -0.14
N GLU A 139 9.15 -7.07 -1.15
CA GLU A 139 8.90 -8.52 -1.08
C GLU A 139 10.17 -9.31 -1.45
N ASN A 140 11.01 -8.75 -2.33
CA ASN A 140 12.25 -9.39 -2.78
C ASN A 140 13.40 -8.37 -2.79
N ALA A 141 14.33 -8.52 -1.85
CA ALA A 141 15.54 -7.73 -1.78
C ALA A 141 16.62 -8.31 -2.70
N ASN A 142 16.52 -8.00 -3.99
CA ASN A 142 17.44 -8.52 -5.01
C ASN A 142 18.70 -7.67 -5.20
N MET A 143 18.78 -6.48 -4.61
CA MET A 143 19.96 -5.61 -4.62
C MET A 143 19.90 -4.53 -3.54
N ASP A 144 21.06 -3.96 -3.22
CA ASP A 144 21.14 -2.77 -2.39
C ASP A 144 20.71 -1.52 -3.16
N VAL A 145 20.01 -0.62 -2.48
CA VAL A 145 19.60 0.65 -3.09
C VAL A 145 20.18 1.84 -2.35
N ARG A 146 20.36 2.93 -3.09
CA ARG A 146 20.91 4.17 -2.57
C ARG A 146 20.03 5.35 -2.95
N THR A 147 19.99 6.35 -2.07
CA THR A 147 19.36 7.64 -2.33
C THR A 147 20.16 8.47 -3.34
N SER A 148 19.63 9.60 -3.79
CA SER A 148 20.32 10.52 -4.70
C SER A 148 21.60 11.07 -4.07
N SER A 149 21.66 11.16 -2.74
CA SER A 149 22.85 11.54 -1.96
C SER A 149 23.88 10.42 -1.79
N GLY A 150 23.61 9.20 -2.32
CA GLY A 150 24.51 8.05 -2.28
C GLY A 150 24.44 7.23 -0.99
N ASN A 151 23.59 7.59 -0.03
CA ASN A 151 23.43 6.86 1.22
C ASN A 151 22.74 5.51 0.97
N LEU A 152 23.25 4.46 1.60
CA LEU A 152 22.59 3.15 1.59
C LEU A 152 21.24 3.25 2.31
N LEU A 153 20.19 2.82 1.64
CA LEU A 153 18.85 2.84 2.20
C LEU A 153 18.56 1.51 2.94
N PRO A 154 18.16 1.56 4.22
CA PRO A 154 17.75 0.37 4.94
C PRO A 154 16.57 -0.31 4.24
N GLN A 155 16.65 -1.64 4.06
CA GLN A 155 15.61 -2.43 3.41
C GLN A 155 15.07 -3.49 4.36
N VAL A 156 13.77 -3.71 4.33
CA VAL A 156 13.10 -4.80 5.06
C VAL A 156 12.32 -5.65 4.06
N VAL A 157 12.51 -6.96 4.17
CA VAL A 157 11.73 -7.92 3.39
C VAL A 157 10.47 -8.29 4.16
N ILE A 158 9.32 -8.14 3.51
CA ILE A 158 8.05 -8.57 4.06
C ILE A 158 7.34 -9.52 3.08
N HIS A 159 6.73 -10.55 3.63
CA HIS A 159 5.97 -11.50 2.83
C HIS A 159 4.49 -11.39 3.14
N VAL A 160 3.69 -11.20 2.11
CA VAL A 160 2.23 -11.22 2.25
C VAL A 160 1.78 -12.65 2.51
N PRO A 161 1.05 -12.91 3.61
CA PRO A 161 0.50 -14.22 3.88
C PRO A 161 -0.38 -14.73 2.74
N GLU A 162 -0.28 -16.01 2.41
CA GLU A 162 -0.94 -16.62 1.25
C GLU A 162 -2.48 -16.40 1.30
N HIS A 163 -3.09 -16.59 2.47
CA HIS A 163 -4.52 -16.37 2.64
C HIS A 163 -4.99 -14.94 2.35
N ILE A 164 -4.11 -13.93 2.54
CA ILE A 164 -4.43 -12.53 2.19
C ILE A 164 -4.32 -12.35 0.67
N ARG A 165 -3.33 -12.96 0.06
CA ARG A 165 -3.11 -12.95 -1.39
C ARG A 165 -4.29 -13.58 -2.14
N ASP A 166 -4.73 -14.76 -1.67
CA ASP A 166 -5.84 -15.49 -2.27
C ASP A 166 -7.16 -14.73 -2.14
N ASN A 167 -7.46 -14.21 -0.95
CA ASN A 167 -8.65 -13.39 -0.71
C ASN A 167 -8.64 -12.10 -1.55
N TYR A 168 -7.47 -11.48 -1.75
CA TYR A 168 -7.34 -10.28 -2.57
C TYR A 168 -7.60 -10.59 -4.04
N GLN A 169 -7.10 -11.70 -4.57
CA GLN A 169 -7.36 -12.15 -5.93
C GLN A 169 -8.86 -12.47 -6.14
N GLU A 170 -9.50 -13.14 -5.17
CA GLU A 170 -10.94 -13.40 -5.22
C GLU A 170 -11.74 -12.09 -5.28
N LEU A 171 -11.41 -11.11 -4.44
CA LEU A 171 -12.06 -9.79 -4.43
C LEU A 171 -11.89 -9.05 -5.76
N LEU A 172 -10.70 -9.12 -6.37
CA LEU A 172 -10.44 -8.49 -7.67
C LEU A 172 -11.17 -9.17 -8.83
N SER A 173 -11.36 -10.48 -8.77
CA SER A 173 -12.04 -11.27 -9.82
C SER A 173 -13.56 -11.19 -9.75
N THR A 174 -14.12 -10.60 -8.69
CA THR A 174 -15.56 -10.54 -8.47
C THR A 174 -16.17 -9.40 -9.29
N ASP A 175 -17.04 -9.75 -10.25
CA ASP A 175 -17.79 -8.78 -11.06
C ASP A 175 -18.90 -8.06 -10.31
N SER A 176 -19.28 -8.59 -9.14
CA SER A 176 -20.37 -8.06 -8.32
C SER A 176 -19.88 -6.99 -7.35
N TYR A 177 -20.64 -5.92 -7.26
CA TYR A 177 -20.35 -4.82 -6.36
C TYR A 177 -21.37 -4.77 -5.21
N PRO A 178 -20.93 -4.63 -3.94
CA PRO A 178 -19.54 -4.63 -3.47
C PRO A 178 -18.91 -6.03 -3.53
N PRO A 179 -17.58 -6.15 -3.62
CA PRO A 179 -16.90 -7.46 -3.69
C PRO A 179 -17.27 -8.42 -2.56
N CYS A 180 -17.63 -7.89 -1.38
CA CYS A 180 -18.08 -8.64 -0.21
C CYS A 180 -19.59 -8.96 -0.19
N TYR A 181 -20.32 -8.75 -1.29
CA TYR A 181 -21.78 -8.88 -1.32
C TYR A 181 -22.30 -10.25 -0.87
N LYS A 182 -21.52 -11.31 -1.10
CA LYS A 182 -21.87 -12.67 -0.66
C LYS A 182 -21.91 -12.83 0.85
N ALA A 183 -21.08 -12.08 1.59
CA ALA A 183 -21.00 -12.15 3.04
C ALA A 183 -22.03 -11.22 3.75
N ILE A 184 -22.61 -10.26 3.03
CA ILE A 184 -23.51 -9.25 3.62
C ILE A 184 -24.80 -9.89 4.19
N PRO A 185 -25.47 -10.85 3.52
CA PRO A 185 -26.69 -11.46 4.03
C PRO A 185 -26.55 -12.20 5.36
N ASP A 186 -25.36 -12.71 5.65
CA ASP A 186 -25.06 -13.50 6.85
C ASP A 186 -24.72 -12.63 8.07
N ILE A 187 -24.66 -11.30 7.87
CA ILE A 187 -24.26 -10.38 8.93
C ILE A 187 -25.50 -9.94 9.72
N PRO A 188 -25.46 -10.01 11.07
CA PRO A 188 -26.54 -9.49 11.88
C PRO A 188 -26.84 -8.02 11.57
N ARG A 189 -28.13 -7.67 11.41
CA ARG A 189 -28.56 -6.31 11.07
C ARG A 189 -27.99 -5.25 12.03
N LEU A 190 -27.89 -5.56 13.32
CA LEU A 190 -27.31 -4.67 14.32
C LEU A 190 -25.82 -4.38 14.03
N SER A 191 -25.08 -5.39 13.61
CA SER A 191 -23.66 -5.25 13.24
C SER A 191 -23.52 -4.37 11.99
N VAL A 192 -24.36 -4.54 10.99
CA VAL A 192 -24.38 -3.70 9.78
C VAL A 192 -24.69 -2.24 10.14
N HIS A 193 -25.70 -2.01 11.00
CA HIS A 193 -26.08 -0.67 11.42
C HIS A 193 -24.98 0.03 12.21
N SER A 194 -24.39 -0.67 13.18
CA SER A 194 -23.26 -0.16 13.98
C SER A 194 -22.05 0.18 13.09
N TRP A 195 -21.77 -0.69 12.15
CA TRP A 195 -20.69 -0.50 11.20
C TRP A 195 -20.92 0.70 10.26
N MET A 196 -22.13 0.85 9.70
CA MET A 196 -22.49 2.00 8.87
C MET A 196 -22.35 3.32 9.66
N SER A 197 -22.76 3.33 10.92
CA SER A 197 -22.61 4.49 11.81
C SER A 197 -21.15 4.84 12.04
N ALA A 198 -20.30 3.84 12.29
CA ALA A 198 -18.85 4.04 12.46
C ALA A 198 -18.19 4.61 11.19
N LEU A 199 -18.57 4.12 10.00
CA LEU A 199 -18.06 4.64 8.72
C LEU A 199 -18.46 6.09 8.46
N VAL A 200 -19.70 6.46 8.81
CA VAL A 200 -20.17 7.86 8.69
C VAL A 200 -19.35 8.76 9.60
N THR A 201 -19.11 8.37 10.85
CA THR A 201 -18.30 9.12 11.81
C THR A 201 -16.86 9.29 11.30
N GLU A 202 -16.21 8.20 10.89
CA GLU A 202 -14.85 8.25 10.32
C GLU A 202 -14.77 9.17 9.10
N ARG A 203 -15.78 9.13 8.23
CA ARG A 203 -15.83 10.01 7.05
C ARG A 203 -15.94 11.48 7.42
N LEU A 204 -16.77 11.79 8.42
CA LEU A 204 -16.93 13.17 8.92
C LEU A 204 -15.65 13.67 9.57
N GLU A 205 -15.01 12.88 10.42
CA GLU A 205 -13.73 13.20 11.06
C GLU A 205 -12.64 13.49 10.04
N ARG A 206 -12.49 12.62 9.04
CA ARG A 206 -11.52 12.80 7.96
C ARG A 206 -11.79 14.08 7.17
N LYS A 207 -13.04 14.35 6.78
CA LYS A 207 -13.42 15.57 6.06
C LYS A 207 -13.18 16.83 6.89
N THR A 208 -13.43 16.75 8.18
CA THR A 208 -13.17 17.86 9.10
C THR A 208 -11.68 18.13 9.20
N GLU A 209 -10.86 17.09 9.30
CA GLU A 209 -9.41 17.24 9.35
C GLU A 209 -8.84 17.78 8.04
N ASP A 210 -9.30 17.29 6.88
CA ASP A 210 -8.94 17.82 5.57
C ASP A 210 -9.22 19.34 5.46
N ILE A 211 -10.33 19.81 6.05
CA ILE A 211 -10.69 21.23 6.06
C ILE A 211 -9.75 22.01 6.99
N ARG A 212 -9.48 21.49 8.21
CA ARG A 212 -8.59 22.14 9.17
C ARG A 212 -7.18 22.35 8.63
N GLN A 213 -6.69 21.41 7.83
CA GLN A 213 -5.35 21.48 7.24
C GLN A 213 -5.26 22.50 6.08
N ARG A 214 -6.40 22.97 5.56
CA ARG A 214 -6.46 23.95 4.46
C ARG A 214 -6.70 25.39 4.90
N ILE A 215 -6.99 25.60 6.17
CA ILE A 215 -7.17 26.93 6.80
C ILE A 215 -5.89 27.34 7.50
#